data_3601e9cc9d9d26afb06c6369542272ef
#
_entry.id   3601e9cc9d9d26afb06c6369542272ef
#
_cell.length_a   1.000
_cell.length_b   1.000
_cell.length_c   1.000
_cell.angle_alpha   90.00
_cell.angle_beta   90.00
_cell.angle_gamma   90.00
#
_symmetry.space_group_name_H-M   'P 1'
#
loop_
_entity.id
_entity.type
_entity.pdbx_description
1 polymer ?
#
loop_
_entity_poly.entity_id
_entity_poly.type
_entity_poly.pdbx_seq_one_letter_code
_entity_poly.pdbx_strand_id
1 'polypeptide(L)'
;MKVFAKKVFKGENPNIKQWDEPTIRQFNGKEVYGRRTKGYGTSEFNYAGKLYKPEPWTEDMELIKSKAEKWASEIMNRPIEFTFCLCGLYETGDDSIPHHSDTIPTLDDVVLGVSFGGTRVLEWSNYANPIKAHTNTSQVDLNNKGEPETTQFLVEDGDVYMFDGHSQMKTTHSIPPLIGCQRRISLTFRSGL
;
A
#
# COMPACT_ATOMS: atom_id res chain seq x y z
N MET A 1 -6.47 -14.16 -1.05
CA MET A 1 -5.91 -14.40 0.30
C MET A 1 -5.54 -13.07 0.94
N LYS A 2 -5.75 -12.92 2.24
CA LYS A 2 -5.29 -11.77 3.04
C LYS A 2 -4.61 -12.30 4.29
N VAL A 3 -3.42 -11.81 4.57
CA VAL A 3 -2.65 -12.19 5.77
C VAL A 3 -2.19 -10.94 6.46
N PHE A 4 -2.29 -10.93 7.78
CA PHE A 4 -1.83 -9.84 8.62
C PHE A 4 -1.00 -10.41 9.77
N ALA A 5 0.16 -9.84 10.03
CA ALA A 5 1.04 -10.27 11.12
C ALA A 5 1.65 -9.07 11.85
N LYS A 6 1.67 -9.18 13.17
CA LYS A 6 2.20 -8.14 14.06
C LYS A 6 3.70 -8.27 14.24
N LYS A 7 4.39 -7.12 14.25
CA LYS A 7 5.78 -6.99 14.69
C LYS A 7 6.76 -7.93 13.98
N VAL A 8 6.53 -8.18 12.70
CA VAL A 8 7.43 -8.99 11.87
C VAL A 8 8.77 -8.28 11.67
N PHE A 9 8.71 -6.96 11.47
CA PHE A 9 9.88 -6.09 11.36
C PHE A 9 10.15 -5.42 12.70
N LYS A 10 11.34 -5.58 13.25
CA LYS A 10 11.73 -5.03 14.55
C LYS A 10 13.11 -4.39 14.44
N GLY A 11 13.15 -3.07 14.60
CA GLY A 11 14.39 -2.31 14.56
C GLY A 11 14.89 -1.96 13.15
N GLU A 12 14.25 -2.45 12.11
CA GLU A 12 14.48 -1.99 10.75
C GLU A 12 13.89 -0.58 10.59
N ASN A 13 14.58 0.25 9.84
CA ASN A 13 14.11 1.59 9.50
C ASN A 13 14.47 1.90 8.05
N PRO A 14 13.47 2.12 7.18
CA PRO A 14 13.73 2.55 5.82
C PRO A 14 14.24 4.00 5.84
N ASN A 15 15.54 4.20 5.76
CA ASN A 15 16.17 5.51 5.79
C ASN A 15 15.99 6.23 4.44
N ILE A 16 14.79 6.74 4.19
CA ILE A 16 14.44 7.43 2.96
C ILE A 16 14.73 8.92 3.14
N LYS A 17 15.74 9.43 2.44
CA LYS A 17 16.25 10.79 2.60
C LYS A 17 15.53 11.82 1.72
N GLN A 18 15.06 11.40 0.56
CA GLN A 18 14.42 12.29 -0.40
C GLN A 18 13.08 11.72 -0.82
N TRP A 19 12.04 12.52 -0.69
CA TRP A 19 10.68 12.16 -1.09
C TRP A 19 10.29 12.96 -2.33
N ASP A 20 9.59 12.32 -3.24
CA ASP A 20 9.01 13.01 -4.39
C ASP A 20 7.97 14.02 -3.94
N GLU A 21 7.75 15.05 -4.74
CA GLU A 21 6.68 16.01 -4.47
C GLU A 21 5.29 15.33 -4.48
N PRO A 22 4.37 15.79 -3.63
CA PRO A 22 3.03 15.21 -3.57
C PRO A 22 2.31 15.31 -4.91
N THR A 23 1.54 14.30 -5.25
CA THR A 23 0.65 14.36 -6.41
C THR A 23 -0.50 15.31 -6.10
N ILE A 24 -0.78 16.26 -6.98
CA ILE A 24 -1.89 17.20 -6.87
C ILE A 24 -3.04 16.70 -7.73
N ARG A 25 -4.22 16.58 -7.15
CA ARG A 25 -5.46 16.21 -7.86
C ARG A 25 -6.48 17.32 -7.71
N GLN A 26 -7.28 17.54 -8.75
CA GLN A 26 -8.43 18.44 -8.70
C GLN A 26 -9.67 17.64 -8.26
N PHE A 27 -10.30 18.07 -7.20
CA PHE A 27 -11.55 17.48 -6.72
C PHE A 27 -12.54 18.59 -6.33
N ASN A 28 -13.68 18.65 -7.00
CA ASN A 28 -14.70 19.70 -6.80
C ASN A 28 -14.12 21.13 -6.84
N GLY A 29 -13.22 21.41 -7.78
CA GLY A 29 -12.58 22.72 -7.95
C GLY A 29 -11.54 23.08 -6.89
N LYS A 30 -11.16 22.13 -6.02
CA LYS A 30 -10.10 22.31 -5.01
C LYS A 30 -8.92 21.41 -5.32
N GLU A 31 -7.74 21.91 -5.04
CA GLU A 31 -6.52 21.08 -5.06
C GLU A 31 -6.49 20.17 -3.83
N VAL A 32 -6.31 18.89 -4.08
CA VAL A 32 -6.10 17.89 -3.03
C VAL A 32 -4.70 17.31 -3.21
N TYR A 33 -3.90 17.46 -2.20
CA TYR A 33 -2.53 16.96 -2.18
C TYR A 33 -2.53 15.51 -1.68
N GLY A 34 -1.92 14.64 -2.45
CA GLY A 34 -1.64 13.28 -2.00
C GLY A 34 -0.46 13.25 -1.04
N ARG A 35 -0.22 12.11 -0.42
CA ARG A 35 1.00 11.88 0.36
C ARG A 35 2.24 11.89 -0.54
N ARG A 36 3.39 12.23 0.02
CA ARG A 36 4.67 12.07 -0.66
C ARG A 36 5.00 10.60 -0.85
N THR A 37 5.61 10.27 -1.97
CA THR A 37 6.00 8.90 -2.32
C THR A 37 7.44 8.83 -2.77
N LYS A 38 7.99 7.61 -2.77
CA LYS A 38 9.30 7.29 -3.36
C LYS A 38 9.27 5.87 -3.89
N GLY A 39 9.82 5.66 -5.08
CA GLY A 39 9.93 4.32 -5.68
C GLY A 39 11.36 3.78 -5.60
N TYR A 40 11.50 2.53 -5.20
CA TYR A 40 12.74 1.76 -5.30
C TYR A 40 12.50 0.49 -6.11
N GLY A 41 13.46 0.07 -6.91
CA GLY A 41 13.31 -1.16 -7.68
C GLY A 41 14.23 -1.26 -8.88
N THR A 42 14.00 -2.32 -9.65
CA THR A 42 14.73 -2.63 -10.88
C THR A 42 13.91 -2.40 -12.14
N SER A 43 12.59 -2.19 -12.00
CA SER A 43 11.66 -2.02 -13.13
C SER A 43 10.84 -0.75 -12.98
N GLU A 44 10.58 -0.05 -14.08
CA GLU A 44 9.63 1.06 -14.10
C GLU A 44 8.23 0.56 -13.75
N PHE A 45 7.46 1.40 -13.09
CA PHE A 45 6.16 1.01 -12.57
C PHE A 45 5.11 2.09 -12.80
N ASN A 46 4.00 1.73 -13.41
CA ASN A 46 2.88 2.66 -13.63
C ASN A 46 1.84 2.49 -12.52
N TYR A 47 1.63 3.54 -11.74
CA TYR A 47 0.64 3.55 -10.68
C TYR A 47 -0.20 4.82 -10.73
N ALA A 48 -1.52 4.66 -10.73
CA ALA A 48 -2.48 5.77 -10.78
C ALA A 48 -2.22 6.78 -11.92
N GLY A 49 -1.77 6.30 -13.08
CA GLY A 49 -1.44 7.13 -14.24
C GLY A 49 -0.10 7.87 -14.18
N LYS A 50 0.69 7.64 -13.11
CA LYS A 50 2.06 8.16 -12.99
C LYS A 50 3.07 7.04 -13.24
N LEU A 51 4.00 7.27 -14.15
CA LEU A 51 5.16 6.39 -14.33
C LEU A 51 6.19 6.68 -13.25
N TYR A 52 6.43 5.72 -12.40
CA TYR A 52 7.51 5.75 -11.42
C TYR A 52 8.77 5.15 -12.04
N LYS A 53 9.82 5.95 -12.09
CA LYS A 53 11.18 5.48 -12.35
C LYS A 53 11.82 5.23 -11.00
N PRO A 54 11.94 3.96 -10.58
CA PRO A 54 12.45 3.66 -9.26
C PRO A 54 13.92 4.05 -9.15
N GLU A 55 14.33 4.45 -7.97
CA GLU A 55 15.75 4.48 -7.65
C GLU A 55 16.27 3.08 -7.36
N PRO A 56 17.55 2.84 -7.54
CA PRO A 56 18.18 1.58 -7.14
C PRO A 56 17.92 1.30 -5.66
N TRP A 57 17.81 0.02 -5.32
CA TRP A 57 17.72 -0.41 -3.93
C TRP A 57 18.90 0.13 -3.11
N THR A 58 18.61 0.76 -1.99
CA THR A 58 19.64 1.07 -0.99
C THR A 58 19.89 -0.16 -0.12
N GLU A 59 21.00 -0.17 0.61
CA GLU A 59 21.35 -1.28 1.52
C GLU A 59 20.22 -1.56 2.53
N ASP A 60 19.66 -0.52 3.15
CA ASP A 60 18.54 -0.65 4.08
C ASP A 60 17.29 -1.24 3.41
N MET A 61 16.99 -0.79 2.19
CA MET A 61 15.84 -1.28 1.43
C MET A 61 16.02 -2.73 0.97
N GLU A 62 17.24 -3.14 0.59
CA GLU A 62 17.56 -4.54 0.26
C GLU A 62 17.39 -5.46 1.46
N LEU A 63 17.81 -5.06 2.65
CA LEU A 63 17.62 -5.83 3.88
C LEU A 63 16.13 -6.03 4.17
N ILE A 64 15.34 -4.96 4.09
CA ILE A 64 13.89 -5.02 4.31
C ILE A 64 13.22 -5.88 3.24
N LYS A 65 13.58 -5.68 1.96
CA LYS A 65 13.09 -6.47 0.82
C LYS A 65 13.35 -7.96 1.03
N SER A 66 14.58 -8.33 1.31
CA SER A 66 14.97 -9.74 1.52
C SER A 66 14.17 -10.41 2.64
N LYS A 67 13.92 -9.69 3.72
CA LYS A 67 13.08 -10.17 4.82
C LYS A 67 11.61 -10.29 4.42
N ALA A 68 11.10 -9.33 3.63
CA ALA A 68 9.74 -9.37 3.10
C ALA A 68 9.53 -10.54 2.14
N GLU A 69 10.48 -10.78 1.23
CA GLU A 69 10.47 -11.92 0.29
C GLU A 69 10.50 -13.26 1.02
N LYS A 70 11.37 -13.38 2.02
CA LYS A 70 11.44 -14.59 2.84
C LYS A 70 10.09 -14.86 3.52
N TRP A 71 9.53 -13.86 4.19
CA TRP A 71 8.25 -13.99 4.88
C TRP A 71 7.10 -14.31 3.90
N ALA A 72 7.02 -13.63 2.77
CA ALA A 72 6.01 -13.88 1.75
C ALA A 72 6.15 -15.29 1.15
N SER A 73 7.38 -15.72 0.87
CA SER A 73 7.67 -17.05 0.32
C SER A 73 7.25 -18.18 1.27
N GLU A 74 7.46 -18.01 2.56
CA GLU A 74 7.00 -18.96 3.59
C GLU A 74 5.47 -19.06 3.62
N ILE A 75 4.75 -17.93 3.58
CA ILE A 75 3.28 -17.90 3.58
C ILE A 75 2.69 -18.48 2.30
N MET A 76 3.31 -18.16 1.14
CA MET A 76 2.83 -18.61 -0.17
C MET A 76 3.28 -20.03 -0.53
N ASN A 77 4.17 -20.61 0.24
CA ASN A 77 4.83 -21.91 -0.04
C ASN A 77 5.42 -21.97 -1.45
N ARG A 78 6.01 -20.87 -1.91
CA ARG A 78 6.74 -20.74 -3.17
C ARG A 78 7.67 -19.53 -3.13
N PRO A 79 8.70 -19.48 -3.98
CA PRO A 79 9.55 -18.29 -4.07
C PRO A 79 8.74 -17.04 -4.47
N ILE A 80 8.97 -15.95 -3.76
CA ILE A 80 8.45 -14.62 -4.07
C ILE A 80 9.66 -13.70 -4.22
N GLU A 81 9.67 -12.94 -5.31
CA GLU A 81 10.67 -11.91 -5.59
C GLU A 81 9.96 -10.60 -5.87
N PHE A 82 10.37 -9.53 -5.20
CA PHE A 82 9.85 -8.18 -5.41
C PHE A 82 10.82 -7.35 -6.24
N THR A 83 10.32 -6.77 -7.31
CA THR A 83 11.12 -5.93 -8.23
C THR A 83 10.87 -4.44 -8.04
N PHE A 84 9.85 -4.07 -7.25
CA PHE A 84 9.45 -2.71 -6.99
C PHE A 84 8.89 -2.52 -5.59
N CYS A 85 9.21 -1.39 -4.97
CA CYS A 85 8.59 -0.93 -3.74
C CYS A 85 8.13 0.53 -3.89
N LEU A 86 6.85 0.76 -3.66
CA LEU A 86 6.33 2.11 -3.48
C LEU A 86 6.32 2.45 -2.00
N CYS A 87 7.11 3.44 -1.62
CA CYS A 87 7.14 4.01 -0.28
C CYS A 87 6.13 5.17 -0.20
N GLY A 88 5.36 5.22 0.86
CA GLY A 88 4.41 6.31 1.13
C GLY A 88 4.70 6.96 2.47
N LEU A 89 4.82 8.29 2.48
CA LEU A 89 5.03 9.07 3.69
C LEU A 89 3.70 9.67 4.16
N TYR A 90 3.35 9.37 5.37
CA TYR A 90 2.26 9.99 6.13
C TYR A 90 2.90 10.84 7.23
N GLU A 91 3.09 12.12 6.92
CA GLU A 91 3.80 13.04 7.82
C GLU A 91 2.96 13.36 9.05
N THR A 92 1.66 13.53 8.85
CA THR A 92 0.69 13.84 9.90
C THR A 92 -0.51 12.88 9.87
N GLY A 93 -1.40 13.01 10.83
CA GLY A 93 -2.66 12.26 10.86
C GLY A 93 -3.65 12.65 9.76
N ASP A 94 -3.46 13.79 9.10
CA ASP A 94 -4.31 14.23 7.98
C ASP A 94 -3.97 13.52 6.67
N ASP A 95 -2.73 13.05 6.53
CA ASP A 95 -2.32 12.28 5.37
C ASP A 95 -3.09 10.97 5.27
N SER A 96 -3.62 10.71 4.10
CA SER A 96 -4.52 9.60 3.85
C SER A 96 -4.38 9.04 2.44
N ILE A 97 -4.95 7.88 2.22
CA ILE A 97 -5.24 7.38 0.89
C ILE A 97 -6.67 6.83 0.87
N PRO A 98 -7.53 7.33 -0.05
CA PRO A 98 -8.91 6.87 -0.15
C PRO A 98 -8.98 5.39 -0.55
N HIS A 99 -10.17 4.82 -0.46
CA HIS A 99 -10.43 3.47 -0.95
C HIS A 99 -10.00 3.30 -2.40
N HIS A 100 -9.13 2.33 -2.63
CA HIS A 100 -8.59 1.97 -3.95
C HIS A 100 -8.22 0.49 -3.97
N SER A 101 -7.99 -0.05 -5.14
CA SER A 101 -7.23 -1.27 -5.31
C SER A 101 -5.95 -0.96 -6.09
N ASP A 102 -4.91 -1.69 -5.82
CA ASP A 102 -3.68 -1.62 -6.58
C ASP A 102 -3.91 -2.37 -7.90
N THR A 103 -4.47 -1.67 -8.88
CA THR A 103 -4.72 -2.21 -10.21
C THR A 103 -3.41 -2.36 -10.96
N ILE A 104 -2.82 -3.54 -10.88
CA ILE A 104 -1.54 -3.76 -11.49
C ILE A 104 -1.56 -5.07 -12.25
N PRO A 105 -1.21 -5.05 -13.52
CA PRO A 105 -0.66 -6.24 -14.15
C PRO A 105 0.72 -6.47 -13.51
N THR A 106 0.78 -7.35 -12.54
CA THR A 106 2.03 -7.83 -11.95
C THR A 106 2.26 -9.25 -12.41
N LEU A 107 3.52 -9.62 -12.63
CA LEU A 107 3.90 -11.02 -12.90
C LEU A 107 3.50 -11.93 -11.76
N ASP A 108 3.63 -11.40 -10.55
CA ASP A 108 3.16 -12.03 -9.34
C ASP A 108 2.08 -11.14 -8.73
N ASP A 109 0.93 -11.69 -8.47
CA ASP A 109 -0.22 -10.98 -7.94
C ASP A 109 -0.14 -10.67 -6.44
N VAL A 110 1.00 -10.96 -5.81
CA VAL A 110 1.22 -10.70 -4.38
C VAL A 110 1.63 -9.25 -4.15
N VAL A 111 0.91 -8.58 -3.26
CA VAL A 111 1.27 -7.27 -2.72
C VAL A 111 1.52 -7.41 -1.23
N LEU A 112 2.68 -6.93 -0.79
CA LEU A 112 3.08 -6.97 0.61
C LEU A 112 3.33 -5.55 1.13
N GLY A 113 2.62 -5.18 2.19
CA GLY A 113 2.78 -3.90 2.87
C GLY A 113 3.50 -4.05 4.20
N VAL A 114 4.45 -3.17 4.48
CA VAL A 114 5.11 -3.03 5.79
C VAL A 114 4.85 -1.64 6.34
N SER A 115 4.55 -1.53 7.62
CA SER A 115 4.31 -0.27 8.31
C SER A 115 5.45 0.06 9.26
N PHE A 116 5.93 1.30 9.22
CA PHE A 116 6.94 1.81 10.15
C PHE A 116 6.49 3.12 10.79
N GLY A 117 6.75 3.28 12.09
CA GLY A 117 6.42 4.48 12.84
C GLY A 117 4.97 4.50 13.34
N GLY A 118 4.29 5.63 13.18
CA GLY A 118 2.97 5.88 13.79
C GLY A 118 1.88 4.90 13.37
N THR A 119 0.99 4.59 14.31
CA THR A 119 -0.17 3.72 14.09
C THR A 119 -1.16 4.35 13.14
N ARG A 120 -1.75 3.55 12.25
CA ARG A 120 -2.87 3.93 11.37
C ARG A 120 -3.94 2.84 11.37
N VAL A 121 -5.11 3.22 10.90
CA VAL A 121 -6.17 2.27 10.54
C VAL A 121 -5.99 1.90 9.07
N LEU A 122 -5.93 0.61 8.78
CA LEU A 122 -6.07 0.05 7.45
C LEU A 122 -7.51 -0.44 7.31
N GLU A 123 -8.26 0.16 6.42
CA GLU A 123 -9.63 -0.23 6.12
C GLU A 123 -9.69 -1.12 4.89
N TRP A 124 -10.59 -2.07 4.93
CA TRP A 124 -10.82 -3.01 3.84
C TRP A 124 -12.32 -3.15 3.57
N SER A 125 -12.74 -2.89 2.34
CA SER A 125 -14.15 -2.99 1.92
C SER A 125 -14.30 -3.77 0.63
N ASN A 126 -15.45 -4.40 0.43
CA ASN A 126 -15.78 -5.05 -0.83
C ASN A 126 -16.18 -4.02 -1.89
N TYR A 127 -15.98 -4.34 -3.16
CA TYR A 127 -16.59 -3.61 -4.26
C TYR A 127 -18.08 -3.91 -4.36
N ALA A 128 -18.89 -2.90 -4.64
CA ALA A 128 -20.30 -3.06 -4.96
C ALA A 128 -20.52 -3.87 -6.25
N ASN A 129 -19.61 -3.73 -7.20
CA ASN A 129 -19.59 -4.51 -8.43
C ASN A 129 -18.15 -4.91 -8.80
N PRO A 130 -17.71 -6.12 -8.50
CA PRO A 130 -16.35 -6.57 -8.76
C PRO A 130 -15.93 -6.51 -10.24
N ILE A 131 -16.86 -6.65 -11.17
CA ILE A 131 -16.57 -6.59 -12.61
C ILE A 131 -16.08 -5.19 -13.01
N LYS A 132 -16.51 -4.16 -12.29
CA LYS A 132 -16.14 -2.76 -12.54
C LYS A 132 -15.03 -2.26 -11.60
N ALA A 133 -14.46 -3.12 -10.80
CA ALA A 133 -13.46 -2.75 -9.79
C ALA A 133 -12.28 -1.95 -10.38
N HIS A 134 -11.79 -2.37 -11.54
CA HIS A 134 -10.65 -1.73 -12.20
C HIS A 134 -10.98 -0.41 -12.92
N THR A 135 -12.25 -0.10 -13.09
CA THR A 135 -12.69 1.11 -13.80
C THR A 135 -13.13 2.22 -12.86
N ASN A 136 -13.49 1.88 -11.62
CA ASN A 136 -13.92 2.85 -10.62
C ASN A 136 -13.55 2.39 -9.21
N THR A 137 -12.45 2.91 -8.72
CA THR A 137 -11.89 2.58 -7.41
C THR A 137 -12.66 3.16 -6.22
N SER A 138 -13.62 4.04 -6.46
CA SER A 138 -14.44 4.64 -5.40
C SER A 138 -15.75 3.88 -5.12
N GLN A 139 -16.07 2.88 -5.92
CA GLN A 139 -17.28 2.07 -5.71
C GLN A 139 -17.04 0.96 -4.70
N VAL A 140 -17.57 1.12 -3.52
CA VAL A 140 -17.56 0.11 -2.46
C VAL A 140 -18.96 -0.47 -2.26
N ASP A 141 -19.03 -1.68 -1.73
CA ASP A 141 -20.30 -2.26 -1.33
C ASP A 141 -20.86 -1.53 -0.11
N LEU A 142 -22.15 -1.28 -0.14
CA LEU A 142 -22.83 -0.56 0.93
C LEU A 142 -23.74 -1.54 1.70
N ASN A 143 -23.76 -1.40 2.99
CA ASN A 143 -24.69 -2.12 3.84
C ASN A 143 -26.13 -1.60 3.65
N ASN A 144 -27.11 -2.20 4.33
CA ASN A 144 -28.53 -1.82 4.24
C ASN A 144 -28.82 -0.37 4.68
N LYS A 145 -27.83 0.33 5.26
CA LYS A 145 -27.93 1.75 5.65
C LYS A 145 -27.29 2.69 4.64
N GLY A 146 -26.76 2.16 3.54
CA GLY A 146 -26.03 2.95 2.54
C GLY A 146 -24.59 3.30 2.94
N GLU A 147 -24.04 2.65 3.95
CA GLU A 147 -22.67 2.86 4.42
C GLU A 147 -21.73 1.74 3.92
N PRO A 148 -20.44 2.03 3.64
CA PRO A 148 -19.48 1.00 3.30
C PRO A 148 -19.34 -0.04 4.42
N GLU A 149 -19.45 -1.32 4.07
CA GLU A 149 -19.11 -2.40 5.00
C GLU A 149 -17.59 -2.58 5.02
N THR A 150 -16.98 -2.14 6.11
CA THR A 150 -15.53 -2.02 6.22
C THR A 150 -15.00 -2.84 7.39
N THR A 151 -13.98 -3.65 7.12
CA THR A 151 -13.16 -4.28 8.16
C THR A 151 -11.96 -3.38 8.44
N GLN A 152 -11.68 -3.11 9.71
CA GLN A 152 -10.58 -2.25 10.14
C GLN A 152 -9.51 -3.04 10.85
N PHE A 153 -8.25 -2.72 10.54
CA PHE A 153 -7.06 -3.26 11.19
C PHE A 153 -6.18 -2.12 11.68
N LEU A 154 -5.70 -2.17 12.90
CA LEU A 154 -4.64 -1.28 13.36
C LEU A 154 -3.31 -1.78 12.83
N VAL A 155 -2.63 -0.97 12.03
CA VAL A 155 -1.27 -1.21 11.55
C VAL A 155 -0.31 -0.34 12.35
N GLU A 156 0.62 -0.99 13.00
CA GLU A 156 1.60 -0.38 13.90
C GLU A 156 3.02 -0.55 13.35
N ASP A 157 3.99 0.02 14.04
CA ASP A 157 5.40 -0.11 13.69
C ASP A 157 5.82 -1.59 13.62
N GLY A 158 6.39 -1.99 12.48
CA GLY A 158 6.85 -3.35 12.19
C GLY A 158 5.79 -4.34 11.77
N ASP A 159 4.53 -3.93 11.63
CA ASP A 159 3.47 -4.80 11.15
C ASP A 159 3.56 -5.02 9.64
N VAL A 160 3.15 -6.21 9.21
CA VAL A 160 3.10 -6.61 7.81
C VAL A 160 1.70 -7.08 7.44
N TYR A 161 1.28 -6.76 6.23
CA TYR A 161 0.06 -7.30 5.62
C TYR A 161 0.35 -7.70 4.18
N MET A 162 -0.33 -8.75 3.73
CA MET A 162 -0.17 -9.27 2.37
C MET A 162 -1.52 -9.66 1.79
N PHE A 163 -1.71 -9.42 0.52
CA PHE A 163 -2.90 -9.83 -0.22
C PHE A 163 -2.53 -10.18 -1.66
N ASP A 164 -3.37 -11.00 -2.28
CA ASP A 164 -3.21 -11.43 -3.67
C ASP A 164 -4.12 -10.64 -4.63
N GLY A 165 -3.84 -10.74 -5.92
CA GLY A 165 -4.61 -10.06 -6.97
C GLY A 165 -6.08 -10.47 -7.00
N HIS A 166 -6.41 -11.70 -6.61
CA HIS A 166 -7.80 -12.13 -6.51
C HIS A 166 -8.56 -11.32 -5.43
N SER A 167 -7.91 -11.04 -4.30
CA SER A 167 -8.47 -10.15 -3.27
C SER A 167 -8.63 -8.73 -3.82
N GLN A 168 -7.67 -8.24 -4.59
CA GLN A 168 -7.71 -6.91 -5.20
C GLN A 168 -8.85 -6.72 -6.19
N MET A 169 -9.22 -7.76 -6.93
CA MET A 169 -10.35 -7.71 -7.86
C MET A 169 -11.70 -7.57 -7.18
N LYS A 170 -11.80 -7.92 -5.91
CA LYS A 170 -13.07 -7.95 -5.16
C LYS A 170 -13.16 -6.91 -4.07
N THR A 171 -12.03 -6.30 -3.69
CA THR A 171 -11.97 -5.43 -2.53
C THR A 171 -11.16 -4.16 -2.80
N THR A 172 -11.47 -3.14 -2.01
CA THR A 172 -10.65 -1.93 -1.87
C THR A 172 -10.02 -1.87 -0.50
N HIS A 173 -8.99 -1.06 -0.38
CA HIS A 173 -8.41 -0.70 0.91
C HIS A 173 -8.10 0.79 0.97
N SER A 174 -8.01 1.32 2.19
CA SER A 174 -7.73 2.73 2.46
C SER A 174 -6.92 2.90 3.73
N ILE A 175 -6.29 4.06 3.85
CA ILE A 175 -5.76 4.58 5.12
C ILE A 175 -6.48 5.90 5.35
N PRO A 176 -7.54 5.93 6.17
CA PRO A 176 -8.26 7.15 6.46
C PRO A 176 -7.40 8.13 7.30
N PRO A 177 -7.74 9.42 7.31
CA PRO A 177 -7.16 10.37 8.26
C PRO A 177 -7.40 9.90 9.70
N LEU A 178 -6.41 10.10 10.55
CA LEU A 178 -6.50 9.78 11.96
C LEU A 178 -5.77 10.87 12.77
N ILE A 179 -6.54 11.81 13.31
CA ILE A 179 -6.02 12.98 14.01
C ILE A 179 -5.13 12.58 15.19
N GLY A 180 -4.00 13.26 15.35
CA GLY A 180 -3.06 13.03 16.44
C GLY A 180 -2.08 11.87 16.22
N CYS A 181 -2.13 11.22 15.06
CA CYS A 181 -1.16 10.18 14.74
C CYS A 181 0.22 10.74 14.41
N GLN A 182 1.22 9.96 14.79
CA GLN A 182 2.62 10.25 14.48
C GLN A 182 2.93 9.93 13.01
N ARG A 183 4.09 10.42 12.55
CA ARG A 183 4.66 10.13 11.24
C ARG A 183 4.76 8.62 11.02
N ARG A 184 4.33 8.19 9.82
CA ARG A 184 4.39 6.79 9.37
C ARG A 184 4.98 6.69 7.98
N ILE A 185 5.75 5.65 7.74
CA ILE A 185 6.20 5.23 6.42
C ILE A 185 5.54 3.89 6.10
N SER A 186 4.94 3.78 4.92
CA SER A 186 4.49 2.50 4.37
C SER A 186 5.41 2.07 3.25
N LEU A 187 5.79 0.81 3.23
CA LEU A 187 6.44 0.17 2.09
C LEU A 187 5.44 -0.80 1.46
N THR A 188 5.27 -0.72 0.16
CA THR A 188 4.40 -1.63 -0.58
C THR A 188 5.20 -2.30 -1.69
N PHE A 189 5.54 -3.57 -1.45
CA PHE A 189 6.34 -4.39 -2.35
C PHE A 189 5.48 -5.10 -3.37
N ARG A 190 5.99 -5.20 -4.60
CA ARG A 190 5.34 -5.83 -5.75
C ARG A 190 6.37 -6.43 -6.69
N SER A 191 5.93 -7.41 -7.49
CA SER A 191 6.68 -7.94 -8.62
C SER A 191 6.12 -7.29 -9.89
N GLY A 192 6.86 -6.36 -10.47
CA GLY A 192 6.49 -5.72 -11.73
C GLY A 192 6.79 -6.58 -12.95
N LEU A 193 6.10 -6.30 -14.06
CA LEU A 193 6.39 -6.84 -15.38
C LEU A 193 7.66 -6.22 -15.96
#